data_b598f6a80902562c475b24c08ec1fdf5
#
_entry.id   b598f6a80902562c475b24c08ec1fdf5
#
_cell.length_a   1.000
_cell.length_b   1.000
_cell.length_c   1.000
_cell.angle_alpha   90.00
_cell.angle_beta   90.00
_cell.angle_gamma   90.00
#
_symmetry.space_group_name_H-M   'P 1'
#
loop_
_entity.id
_entity.type
_entity.pdbx_description
1 polymer ?
#
loop_
_entity_poly.entity_id
_entity_poly.type
_entity_poly.pdbx_seq_one_letter_code
_entity_poly.pdbx_strand_id
1 'polypeptide(L)'
;MGRQIQKSERVLGSGNTVARSRYLTGSYEIFVEGDDLYASMLDEISRAQRHVFLETYIFRDDIVGQMFVAALSHAAERGIDVVLRVDAFGSFGAISNMTIQSLRKAGVVFHWSYVWNWRQPFQYNR
;
A
#
# COMPACT_ATOMS: atom_id res chain seq x y z
N MET A 1 6.33 40.07 6.84
CA MET A 1 5.79 38.82 7.43
C MET A 1 6.66 37.67 7.00
N GLY A 2 7.59 37.27 7.87
CA GLY A 2 8.57 36.25 7.55
C GLY A 2 8.00 34.84 7.62
N ARG A 3 8.11 34.09 6.52
CA ARG A 3 7.92 32.65 6.53
C ARG A 3 9.07 32.02 7.32
N GLN A 4 8.79 31.55 8.50
CA GLN A 4 9.70 30.68 9.23
C GLN A 4 9.76 29.34 8.49
N ILE A 5 10.85 29.12 7.77
CA ILE A 5 11.22 27.81 7.25
C ILE A 5 11.76 27.04 8.43
N GLN A 6 10.97 26.16 9.02
CA GLN A 6 11.42 25.34 10.13
C GLN A 6 12.30 24.21 9.59
N LYS A 7 13.52 24.21 10.08
CA LYS A 7 14.62 23.31 9.76
C LYS A 7 14.20 21.84 9.84
N SER A 8 14.45 21.08 8.78
CA SER A 8 14.39 19.62 8.81
C SER A 8 15.48 19.10 9.77
N GLU A 9 15.09 18.47 10.86
CA GLU A 9 16.02 17.71 11.68
C GLU A 9 16.37 16.41 10.94
N ARG A 10 17.62 16.34 10.51
CA ARG A 10 18.19 15.13 9.93
C ARG A 10 18.63 14.24 11.09
N VAL A 11 17.85 13.21 11.40
CA VAL A 11 18.26 12.18 12.35
C VAL A 11 19.20 11.22 11.60
N LEU A 12 20.48 11.36 11.87
CA LEU A 12 21.52 10.42 11.43
C LEU A 12 21.51 9.22 12.39
N GLY A 13 20.75 8.19 12.04
CA GLY A 13 20.87 6.85 12.62
C GLY A 13 21.38 5.91 11.53
N SER A 14 22.30 5.03 11.87
CA SER A 14 23.05 4.18 10.94
C SER A 14 22.13 3.49 9.91
N GLY A 15 22.28 3.85 8.65
CA GLY A 15 21.84 3.08 7.50
C GLY A 15 20.67 3.64 6.72
N ASN A 16 19.70 4.33 7.30
CA ASN A 16 18.49 4.71 6.59
C ASN A 16 18.13 6.17 6.82
N THR A 17 18.10 6.94 5.73
CA THR A 17 17.71 8.36 5.80
C THR A 17 16.19 8.44 5.72
N VAL A 18 15.56 8.59 6.86
CA VAL A 18 14.14 8.92 6.96
C VAL A 18 14.01 10.43 7.18
N ALA A 19 13.40 11.14 6.24
CA ALA A 19 13.06 12.54 6.42
C ALA A 19 11.64 12.66 6.96
N ARG A 20 11.51 13.15 8.21
CA ARG A 20 10.21 13.48 8.81
C ARG A 20 9.98 14.98 8.74
N SER A 21 8.86 15.41 8.25
CA SER A 21 8.44 16.80 8.30
C SER A 21 7.01 16.91 8.82
N ARG A 22 6.78 17.91 9.66
CA ARG A 22 5.44 18.26 10.17
C ARG A 22 5.01 19.59 9.57
N TYR A 23 3.91 19.57 8.84
CA TYR A 23 3.20 20.77 8.42
C TYR A 23 1.92 20.92 9.22
N LEU A 24 1.33 22.11 9.21
CA LEU A 24 0.15 22.48 9.99
C LEU A 24 -1.08 21.55 9.80
N THR A 25 -1.09 20.72 8.76
CA THR A 25 -2.21 19.83 8.41
C THR A 25 -1.83 18.34 8.32
N GLY A 26 -0.58 17.97 8.64
CA GLY A 26 -0.18 16.56 8.57
C GLY A 26 1.32 16.35 8.74
N SER A 27 1.71 15.11 8.91
CA SER A 27 3.10 14.65 8.91
C SER A 27 3.31 13.69 7.74
N TYR A 28 4.47 13.75 7.11
CA TYR A 28 4.87 12.78 6.10
C TYR A 28 6.24 12.21 6.44
N GLU A 29 6.48 11.02 5.98
CA GLU A 29 7.74 10.30 6.11
C GLU A 29 8.20 9.91 4.70
N ILE A 30 9.47 10.16 4.39
CA ILE A 30 10.07 9.82 3.10
C ILE A 30 11.01 8.64 3.32
N PHE A 31 10.79 7.57 2.58
CA PHE A 31 11.65 6.40 2.55
C PHE A 31 12.54 6.45 1.32
N VAL A 32 13.82 6.15 1.50
CA VAL A 32 14.80 6.07 0.40
C VAL A 32 14.94 4.64 -0.08
N GLU A 33 14.87 3.68 0.86
CA GLU A 33 14.95 2.25 0.57
C GLU A 33 13.55 1.62 0.53
N GLY A 34 13.32 0.76 -0.48
CA GLY A 34 12.03 0.09 -0.64
C GLY A 34 11.67 -0.85 0.51
N ASP A 35 12.68 -1.52 1.09
CA ASP A 35 12.46 -2.46 2.20
C ASP A 35 11.96 -1.74 3.45
N ASP A 36 12.45 -0.53 3.73
CA ASP A 36 11.97 0.29 4.86
C ASP A 36 10.53 0.75 4.65
N LEU A 37 10.20 1.14 3.42
CA LEU A 37 8.83 1.48 3.06
C LEU A 37 7.89 0.30 3.28
N TYR A 38 8.26 -0.90 2.79
CA TYR A 38 7.45 -2.10 2.96
C TYR A 38 7.29 -2.50 4.43
N ALA A 39 8.36 -2.42 5.21
CA ALA A 39 8.30 -2.68 6.65
C ALA A 39 7.35 -1.70 7.37
N SER A 40 7.42 -0.42 7.03
CA SER A 40 6.51 0.60 7.58
C SER A 40 5.05 0.36 7.17
N MET A 41 4.79 0.02 5.91
CA MET A 41 3.43 -0.29 5.44
C MET A 41 2.86 -1.52 6.15
N LEU A 42 3.64 -2.59 6.31
CA LEU A 42 3.22 -3.81 7.02
C LEU A 42 2.93 -3.53 8.51
N ASP A 43 3.73 -2.68 9.15
CA ASP A 43 3.51 -2.26 10.51
C ASP A 43 2.19 -1.46 10.66
N GLU A 44 1.94 -0.50 9.76
CA GLU A 44 0.66 0.25 9.74
C GLU A 44 -0.56 -0.66 9.52
N ILE A 45 -0.47 -1.64 8.60
CA ILE A 45 -1.53 -2.65 8.41
C ILE A 45 -1.77 -3.45 9.69
N SER A 46 -0.70 -3.83 10.38
CA SER A 46 -0.79 -4.60 11.64
C SER A 46 -1.49 -3.83 12.76
N ARG A 47 -1.33 -2.51 12.79
CA ARG A 47 -1.91 -1.60 13.80
C ARG A 47 -3.29 -1.05 13.42
N ALA A 48 -3.75 -1.29 12.21
CA ALA A 48 -5.03 -0.79 11.73
C ALA A 48 -6.18 -1.25 12.66
N GLN A 49 -7.11 -0.33 12.97
CA GLN A 49 -8.22 -0.57 13.90
C GLN A 49 -9.60 -0.47 13.24
N ARG A 50 -9.70 0.13 12.06
CA ARG A 50 -10.98 0.36 11.39
C ARG A 50 -10.99 -0.15 9.96
N HIS A 51 -10.09 0.36 9.15
CA HIS A 51 -10.01 0.01 7.73
C HIS A 51 -8.57 0.07 7.21
N VAL A 52 -8.31 -0.72 6.19
CA VAL A 52 -7.09 -0.68 5.37
C VAL A 52 -7.53 -0.55 3.92
N PHE A 53 -7.04 0.47 3.24
CA PHE A 53 -7.19 0.61 1.81
C PHE A 53 -5.79 0.61 1.18
N LEU A 54 -5.48 -0.43 0.42
CA LEU A 54 -4.22 -0.55 -0.31
C LEU A 54 -4.50 -0.53 -1.81
N GLU A 55 -3.92 0.43 -2.52
CA GLU A 55 -3.93 0.49 -3.97
C GLU A 55 -2.51 0.43 -4.50
N THR A 56 -2.28 -0.42 -5.49
CA THR A 56 -0.96 -0.61 -6.06
C THR A 56 -1.03 -0.88 -7.56
N TYR A 57 -0.04 -0.35 -8.29
CA TYR A 57 0.12 -0.62 -9.72
C TYR A 57 0.66 -2.02 -9.98
N ILE A 58 1.64 -2.47 -9.18
CA ILE A 58 2.23 -3.80 -9.31
C ILE A 58 2.03 -4.57 -8.01
N PHE A 59 1.41 -5.75 -8.13
CA PHE A 59 1.33 -6.74 -7.06
C PHE A 59 1.71 -8.11 -7.62
N ARG A 60 2.59 -8.83 -6.93
CA ARG A 60 3.11 -10.12 -7.39
C ARG A 60 3.03 -11.18 -6.31
N ASP A 61 2.96 -12.46 -6.73
CA ASP A 61 3.06 -13.62 -5.84
C ASP A 61 4.54 -13.94 -5.51
N ASP A 62 5.33 -12.91 -5.20
CA ASP A 62 6.69 -13.05 -4.70
C ASP A 62 6.73 -12.98 -3.16
N ILE A 63 7.93 -13.03 -2.58
CA ILE A 63 8.12 -13.02 -1.13
C ILE A 63 7.45 -11.78 -0.50
N VAL A 64 7.64 -10.60 -1.09
CA VAL A 64 7.08 -9.35 -0.57
C VAL A 64 5.55 -9.37 -0.71
N GLY A 65 5.02 -9.77 -1.86
CA GLY A 65 3.58 -9.88 -2.07
C GLY A 65 2.93 -10.84 -1.08
N GLN A 66 3.55 -11.97 -0.79
CA GLN A 66 3.04 -12.92 0.21
C GLN A 66 3.05 -12.35 1.64
N MET A 67 4.01 -11.49 1.99
CA MET A 67 3.99 -10.77 3.28
C MET A 67 2.77 -9.84 3.37
N PHE A 68 2.46 -9.12 2.28
CA PHE A 68 1.25 -8.27 2.23
C PHE A 68 -0.04 -9.10 2.24
N VAL A 69 -0.09 -10.23 1.52
CA VAL A 69 -1.24 -11.15 1.56
C VAL A 69 -1.51 -11.61 2.99
N ALA A 70 -0.47 -12.03 3.71
CA ALA A 70 -0.60 -12.45 5.10
C ALA A 70 -1.07 -11.31 6.01
N ALA A 71 -0.48 -10.12 5.89
CA ALA A 71 -0.84 -8.97 6.72
C ALA A 71 -2.28 -8.50 6.49
N LEU A 72 -2.71 -8.39 5.21
CA LEU A 72 -4.08 -7.99 4.85
C LEU A 72 -5.11 -9.03 5.29
N SER A 73 -4.81 -10.32 5.09
CA SER A 73 -5.68 -11.41 5.54
C SER A 73 -5.85 -11.38 7.06
N HIS A 74 -4.76 -11.25 7.80
CA HIS A 74 -4.80 -11.18 9.25
C HIS A 74 -5.57 -9.94 9.76
N ALA A 75 -5.43 -8.79 9.09
CA ALA A 75 -6.23 -7.60 9.42
C ALA A 75 -7.73 -7.86 9.21
N ALA A 76 -8.12 -8.47 8.08
CA ALA A 76 -9.52 -8.81 7.80
C ALA A 76 -10.08 -9.83 8.80
N GLU A 77 -9.31 -10.84 9.20
CA GLU A 77 -9.68 -11.83 10.22
C GLU A 77 -9.91 -11.20 11.60
N ARG A 78 -9.24 -10.08 11.91
CA ARG A 78 -9.50 -9.27 13.12
C ARG A 78 -10.78 -8.42 13.03
N GLY A 79 -11.51 -8.47 11.93
CA GLY A 79 -12.72 -7.67 11.70
C GLY A 79 -12.45 -6.27 11.16
N ILE A 80 -11.26 -6.00 10.62
CA ILE A 80 -10.91 -4.74 9.96
C ILE A 80 -11.46 -4.76 8.53
N ASP A 81 -12.05 -3.66 8.08
CA ASP A 81 -12.46 -3.50 6.68
C ASP A 81 -11.21 -3.37 5.80
N VAL A 82 -10.92 -4.38 5.00
CA VAL A 82 -9.72 -4.41 4.15
C VAL A 82 -10.11 -4.42 2.68
N VAL A 83 -9.59 -3.45 1.94
CA VAL A 83 -9.73 -3.34 0.49
C VAL A 83 -8.35 -3.34 -0.16
N LEU A 84 -8.14 -4.28 -1.07
CA LEU A 84 -6.96 -4.32 -1.94
C LEU A 84 -7.40 -4.04 -3.38
N ARG A 85 -6.89 -2.96 -3.95
CA ARG A 85 -7.08 -2.59 -5.35
C ARG A 85 -5.77 -2.74 -6.11
N VAL A 86 -5.79 -3.51 -7.16
CA VAL A 86 -4.60 -3.85 -7.95
C VAL A 86 -4.84 -3.48 -9.41
N ASP A 87 -3.85 -2.82 -10.03
CA ASP A 87 -3.93 -2.48 -11.44
C ASP A 87 -3.80 -3.72 -12.32
N ALA A 88 -4.76 -3.88 -13.26
CA ALA A 88 -4.81 -5.04 -14.12
C ALA A 88 -3.64 -5.11 -15.11
N PHE A 89 -3.12 -3.97 -15.56
CA PHE A 89 -1.98 -3.93 -16.48
C PHE A 89 -0.66 -4.24 -15.78
N GLY A 90 -0.43 -3.60 -14.63
CA GLY A 90 0.82 -3.77 -13.88
C GLY A 90 0.98 -5.14 -13.27
N SER A 91 -0.14 -5.82 -12.98
CA SER A 91 -0.15 -7.08 -12.24
C SER A 91 -0.70 -8.26 -13.05
N PHE A 92 -0.93 -8.09 -14.37
CA PHE A 92 -1.45 -9.16 -15.21
C PHE A 92 -0.55 -10.40 -15.19
N GLY A 93 -1.13 -11.54 -14.80
CA GLY A 93 -0.39 -12.81 -14.69
C GLY A 93 0.58 -12.89 -13.51
N ALA A 94 0.73 -11.82 -12.72
CA ALA A 94 1.66 -11.77 -11.59
C ALA A 94 1.01 -12.23 -10.26
N ILE A 95 -0.33 -12.24 -10.18
CA ILE A 95 -1.09 -12.75 -9.04
C ILE A 95 -1.87 -13.98 -9.49
N SER A 96 -1.75 -15.06 -8.73
CA SER A 96 -2.51 -16.28 -8.98
C SER A 96 -3.96 -16.17 -8.51
N ASN A 97 -4.85 -16.92 -9.16
CA ASN A 97 -6.23 -17.04 -8.70
C ASN A 97 -6.31 -17.62 -7.28
N MET A 98 -5.37 -18.46 -6.89
CA MET A 98 -5.29 -19.02 -5.53
C MET A 98 -5.07 -17.92 -4.50
N THR A 99 -4.15 -17.01 -4.75
CA THR A 99 -3.88 -15.85 -3.86
C THR A 99 -5.12 -14.96 -3.74
N ILE A 100 -5.78 -14.65 -4.86
CA ILE A 100 -7.02 -13.84 -4.84
C ILE A 100 -8.12 -14.54 -4.04
N GLN A 101 -8.29 -15.85 -4.22
CA GLN A 101 -9.29 -16.61 -3.46
C GLN A 101 -8.95 -16.67 -1.97
N SER A 102 -7.68 -16.82 -1.62
CA SER A 102 -7.22 -16.81 -0.23
C SER A 102 -7.53 -15.48 0.45
N LEU A 103 -7.21 -14.35 -0.21
CA LEU A 103 -7.55 -13.01 0.29
C LEU A 103 -9.06 -12.85 0.52
N ARG A 104 -9.87 -13.24 -0.46
CA ARG A 104 -11.33 -13.16 -0.36
C ARG A 104 -11.89 -14.03 0.75
N LYS A 105 -11.35 -15.23 0.93
CA LYS A 105 -11.74 -16.16 2.02
C LYS A 105 -11.43 -15.58 3.40
N ALA A 106 -10.34 -14.83 3.53
CA ALA A 106 -9.99 -14.11 4.76
C ALA A 106 -10.87 -12.88 5.03
N GLY A 107 -11.67 -12.44 4.05
CA GLY A 107 -12.54 -11.28 4.16
C GLY A 107 -12.00 -10.01 3.48
N VAL A 108 -10.90 -10.11 2.74
CA VAL A 108 -10.36 -8.97 1.98
C VAL A 108 -11.21 -8.73 0.73
N VAL A 109 -11.65 -7.50 0.53
CA VAL A 109 -12.33 -7.06 -0.68
C VAL A 109 -11.28 -6.78 -1.75
N PHE A 110 -11.19 -7.65 -2.75
CA PHE A 110 -10.22 -7.53 -3.83
C PHE A 110 -10.86 -6.96 -5.10
N HIS A 111 -10.25 -5.90 -5.65
CA HIS A 111 -10.67 -5.26 -6.89
C HIS A 111 -9.53 -5.15 -7.90
N TRP A 112 -9.83 -5.43 -9.16
CA TRP A 112 -9.01 -5.00 -10.27
C TRP A 112 -9.37 -3.56 -10.67
N SER A 113 -8.40 -2.67 -10.75
CA SER A 113 -8.55 -1.38 -11.39
C SER A 113 -8.03 -1.42 -12.83
N TYR A 114 -8.54 -0.53 -13.67
CA TYR A 114 -8.15 -0.42 -15.08
C TYR A 114 -8.29 -1.71 -15.89
N VAL A 115 -9.38 -2.45 -15.67
CA VAL A 115 -9.73 -3.55 -16.54
C VAL A 115 -10.04 -2.97 -17.92
N TRP A 116 -9.26 -3.37 -18.94
CA TRP A 116 -9.48 -2.99 -20.32
C TRP A 116 -10.93 -3.25 -20.72
N ASN A 117 -11.70 -2.18 -20.92
CA ASN A 117 -13.01 -2.28 -21.49
C ASN A 117 -12.88 -2.11 -23.00
N TRP A 118 -12.88 -3.19 -23.74
CA TRP A 118 -12.79 -3.21 -25.20
C TRP A 118 -13.86 -2.32 -25.88
N ARG A 119 -15.00 -2.05 -25.21
CA ARG A 119 -16.05 -1.16 -25.72
C ARG A 119 -15.74 0.34 -25.55
N GLN A 120 -14.78 0.68 -24.70
CA GLN A 120 -14.38 2.07 -24.42
C GLN A 120 -12.86 2.16 -24.19
N PRO A 121 -12.06 1.94 -25.25
CA PRO A 121 -10.60 1.80 -25.10
C PRO A 121 -9.88 3.09 -24.70
N PHE A 122 -10.57 4.24 -24.72
CA PHE A 122 -9.98 5.56 -24.43
C PHE A 122 -10.53 6.24 -23.16
N GLN A 123 -11.30 5.56 -22.32
CA GLN A 123 -11.64 6.09 -21.01
C GLN A 123 -10.49 5.90 -20.03
N TYR A 124 -9.45 6.69 -20.23
CA TYR A 124 -8.43 6.91 -19.25
C TYR A 124 -8.98 7.86 -18.17
N ASN A 125 -9.14 7.34 -16.96
CA ASN A 125 -9.25 8.12 -15.74
C ASN A 125 -10.27 9.27 -15.73
N ARG A 126 -11.44 9.00 -15.26
CA ARG A 126 -12.23 9.99 -14.52
C ARG A 126 -12.78 9.39 -13.23
#